data_fc5658db11385ae6a7911956f5a27eca
#
_entry.id   fc5658db11385ae6a7911956f5a27eca
#
_cell.length_a   1.000
_cell.length_b   1.000
_cell.length_c   1.000
_cell.angle_alpha   90.00
_cell.angle_beta   90.00
_cell.angle_gamma   90.00
#
_symmetry.space_group_name_H-M   'P 1'
#
loop_
_entity.id
_entity.type
_entity.pdbx_description
1 polymer ?
#
loop_
_entity_poly.entity_id
_entity_poly.type
_entity_poly.pdbx_seq_one_letter_code
_entity_poly.pdbx_strand_id
1 'polypeptide(L)'
;MQDIEAKLKEKLVPILGLDSVEQIHSDSALVNDLGADSIDYIEILYMIETEFGVKIKISEITLNDYGAEGLPEDGRLTPELAERLNQDFDSTQFHAGQTTADIFQLFTVHNLAQVIQKKMA
;
A
#
# COMPACT_ATOMS: atom_id res chain seq x y z
N MET A 1 -0.87 11.26 10.90
CA MET A 1 -0.70 10.79 9.49
C MET A 1 0.50 11.41 8.78
N GLN A 2 0.68 12.70 8.87
CA GLN A 2 1.81 13.38 8.22
C GLN A 2 3.18 12.87 8.71
N ASP A 3 3.32 12.62 9.99
CA ASP A 3 4.58 12.11 10.54
C ASP A 3 4.91 10.72 10.03
N ILE A 4 3.89 9.88 9.86
CA ILE A 4 4.06 8.53 9.32
C ILE A 4 4.51 8.61 7.87
N GLU A 5 3.84 9.44 7.05
CA GLU A 5 4.21 9.61 5.65
C GLU A 5 5.61 10.18 5.49
N ALA A 6 5.97 11.19 6.29
CA ALA A 6 7.28 11.82 6.21
C ALA A 6 8.39 10.80 6.51
N LYS A 7 8.23 10.03 7.57
CA LYS A 7 9.20 8.99 7.94
C LYS A 7 9.24 7.88 6.90
N LEU A 8 8.08 7.49 6.38
CA LEU A 8 7.97 6.46 5.36
C LEU A 8 8.73 6.88 4.09
N LYS A 9 8.49 8.10 3.62
CA LYS A 9 9.18 8.64 2.44
C LYS A 9 10.70 8.64 2.63
N GLU A 10 11.16 9.10 3.78
CA GLU A 10 12.57 9.15 4.10
C GLU A 10 13.21 7.76 4.06
N LYS A 11 12.51 6.76 4.60
CA LYS A 11 13.03 5.40 4.64
C LYS A 11 12.93 4.68 3.30
N LEU A 12 12.01 5.10 2.44
CA LEU A 12 11.88 4.52 1.10
C LEU A 12 13.02 4.93 0.15
N VAL A 13 13.63 6.09 0.38
CA VAL A 13 14.69 6.60 -0.50
C VAL A 13 15.80 5.56 -0.72
N PRO A 14 16.46 5.01 0.34
CA PRO A 14 17.52 4.04 0.10
C PRO A 14 17.01 2.70 -0.44
N ILE A 15 15.82 2.29 -0.09
CA ILE A 15 15.26 1.01 -0.55
C ILE A 15 15.02 1.06 -2.06
N LEU A 16 14.48 2.17 -2.55
CA LEU A 16 14.11 2.33 -3.96
C LEU A 16 15.24 2.93 -4.80
N GLY A 17 16.37 3.24 -4.21
CA GLY A 17 17.51 3.81 -4.92
C GLY A 17 17.28 5.22 -5.44
N LEU A 18 16.48 6.00 -4.72
CA LEU A 18 16.16 7.37 -5.09
C LEU A 18 17.22 8.34 -4.56
N ASP A 19 17.29 9.52 -5.16
CA ASP A 19 18.27 10.53 -4.77
C ASP A 19 17.80 11.37 -3.59
N SER A 20 16.50 11.65 -3.50
CA SER A 20 15.97 12.45 -2.41
C SER A 20 14.52 12.13 -2.14
N VAL A 21 14.07 12.54 -0.94
CA VAL A 21 12.67 12.36 -0.51
C VAL A 21 11.71 13.21 -1.36
N GLU A 22 12.21 14.24 -2.02
CA GLU A 22 11.39 15.10 -2.87
C GLU A 22 10.85 14.38 -4.11
N GLN A 23 11.46 13.26 -4.47
CA GLN A 23 10.99 12.43 -5.59
C GLN A 23 9.75 11.60 -5.22
N ILE A 24 9.40 11.54 -3.94
CA ILE A 24 8.28 10.74 -3.46
C ILE A 24 7.14 11.67 -3.04
N HIS A 25 5.94 11.42 -3.61
CA HIS A 25 4.72 12.15 -3.25
C HIS A 25 3.73 11.22 -2.59
N SER A 26 2.77 11.77 -1.85
CA SER A 26 1.75 10.97 -1.17
C SER A 26 0.96 10.10 -2.15
N ASP A 27 0.69 10.62 -3.33
CA ASP A 27 -0.06 9.91 -4.37
C ASP A 27 0.83 9.10 -5.31
N SER A 28 2.14 9.00 -5.03
CA SER A 28 3.03 8.17 -5.84
C SER A 28 2.69 6.70 -5.64
N ALA A 29 2.43 5.99 -6.73
CA ALA A 29 2.24 4.54 -6.71
C ALA A 29 3.61 3.87 -6.56
N LEU A 30 3.72 2.93 -5.61
CA LEU A 30 5.01 2.31 -5.30
C LEU A 30 5.59 1.58 -6.51
N VAL A 31 4.75 0.86 -7.26
CA VAL A 31 5.21 0.13 -8.43
C VAL A 31 5.24 1.01 -9.68
N ASN A 32 4.12 1.64 -10.02
CA ASN A 32 4.01 2.38 -11.28
C ASN A 32 4.83 3.66 -11.32
N ASP A 33 4.90 4.40 -10.22
CA ASP A 33 5.61 5.68 -10.19
C ASP A 33 7.04 5.57 -9.66
N LEU A 34 7.25 4.70 -8.65
CA LEU A 34 8.54 4.60 -7.96
C LEU A 34 9.35 3.37 -8.37
N GLY A 35 8.76 2.47 -9.17
CA GLY A 35 9.48 1.33 -9.71
C GLY A 35 9.78 0.20 -8.73
N ALA A 36 9.03 0.09 -7.64
CA ALA A 36 9.22 -0.98 -6.66
C ALA A 36 8.89 -2.34 -7.28
N ASP A 37 9.71 -3.34 -6.98
CA ASP A 37 9.43 -4.72 -7.37
C ASP A 37 9.09 -5.54 -6.12
N SER A 38 8.90 -6.85 -6.29
CA SER A 38 8.53 -7.73 -5.17
C SER A 38 9.60 -7.79 -4.08
N ILE A 39 10.86 -7.71 -4.47
CA ILE A 39 11.98 -7.70 -3.51
C ILE A 39 11.97 -6.40 -2.72
N ASP A 40 11.75 -5.28 -3.39
CA ASP A 40 11.64 -3.97 -2.73
C ASP A 40 10.50 -3.96 -1.73
N TYR A 41 9.35 -4.59 -2.05
CA TYR A 41 8.24 -4.68 -1.12
C TYR A 41 8.60 -5.45 0.14
N ILE A 42 9.35 -6.54 0.02
CA ILE A 42 9.80 -7.30 1.18
C ILE A 42 10.68 -6.41 2.07
N GLU A 43 11.58 -5.65 1.48
CA GLU A 43 12.42 -4.72 2.23
C GLU A 43 11.60 -3.60 2.87
N ILE A 44 10.58 -3.10 2.17
CA ILE A 44 9.67 -2.08 2.70
C ILE A 44 8.93 -2.62 3.93
N LEU A 45 8.40 -3.83 3.85
CA LEU A 45 7.68 -4.44 4.97
C LEU A 45 8.58 -4.68 6.17
N TYR A 46 9.82 -5.11 5.93
CA TYR A 46 10.82 -5.28 6.99
C TYR A 46 11.16 -3.92 7.65
N MET A 47 11.34 -2.90 6.83
CA MET A 47 11.61 -1.55 7.33
C MET A 47 10.46 -1.05 8.20
N ILE A 48 9.22 -1.26 7.78
CA ILE A 48 8.05 -0.87 8.55
C ILE A 48 8.04 -1.56 9.91
N GLU A 49 8.35 -2.84 9.94
CA GLU A 49 8.41 -3.60 11.20
C GLU A 49 9.45 -3.02 12.15
N THR A 50 10.64 -2.69 11.63
CA THR A 50 11.73 -2.18 12.47
C THR A 50 11.54 -0.72 12.87
N GLU A 51 11.03 0.12 11.97
CA GLU A 51 10.94 1.57 12.20
C GLU A 51 9.64 2.01 12.87
N PHE A 52 8.54 1.32 12.60
CA PHE A 52 7.23 1.66 13.14
C PHE A 52 6.74 0.67 14.20
N GLY A 53 7.40 -0.46 14.34
CA GLY A 53 7.03 -1.46 15.33
C GLY A 53 5.76 -2.23 15.00
N VAL A 54 5.32 -2.21 13.74
CA VAL A 54 4.12 -2.92 13.30
C VAL A 54 4.49 -3.94 12.24
N LYS A 55 3.77 -5.06 12.24
CA LYS A 55 3.99 -6.11 11.27
C LYS A 55 2.84 -6.13 10.27
N ILE A 56 3.17 -5.93 9.00
CA ILE A 56 2.20 -5.95 7.91
C ILE A 56 2.51 -7.15 7.03
N LYS A 57 1.49 -7.95 6.75
CA LYS A 57 1.61 -9.10 5.84
C LYS A 57 1.38 -8.63 4.41
N ILE A 58 2.04 -9.28 3.46
CA ILE A 58 1.85 -8.96 2.05
C ILE A 58 0.38 -9.17 1.62
N SER A 59 -0.31 -10.13 2.22
CA SER A 59 -1.72 -10.38 1.95
C SER A 59 -2.62 -9.20 2.34
N GLU A 60 -2.20 -8.39 3.29
CA GLU A 60 -2.95 -7.19 3.70
C GLU A 60 -2.83 -6.08 2.65
N ILE A 61 -1.70 -6.03 1.93
CA ILE A 61 -1.48 -5.05 0.87
C ILE A 61 -2.18 -5.50 -0.41
N THR A 62 -2.12 -6.79 -0.72
CA THR A 62 -2.74 -7.34 -1.93
C THR A 62 -4.22 -7.64 -1.75
N LEU A 63 -4.76 -7.40 -0.52
CA LEU A 63 -6.17 -7.55 -0.19
C LEU A 63 -6.68 -9.00 -0.19
N ASN A 64 -5.79 -9.99 -0.21
CA ASN A 64 -6.19 -11.39 -0.16
C ASN A 64 -6.97 -11.73 1.10
N ASP A 65 -6.65 -11.04 2.21
CA ASP A 65 -7.33 -11.23 3.50
C ASP A 65 -8.38 -10.16 3.78
N TYR A 66 -8.75 -9.36 2.77
CA TYR A 66 -9.64 -8.23 2.98
C TYR A 66 -11.08 -8.71 3.17
N GLY A 67 -11.70 -8.25 4.26
CA GLY A 67 -13.05 -8.64 4.62
C GLY A 67 -13.12 -10.07 5.15
N ALA A 68 -14.33 -10.55 5.43
CA ALA A 68 -14.55 -11.87 6.00
C ALA A 68 -14.34 -12.98 4.97
N GLU A 69 -14.60 -12.69 3.71
CA GLU A 69 -14.58 -13.66 2.63
C GLU A 69 -13.37 -13.50 1.69
N GLY A 70 -12.61 -12.39 1.85
CA GLY A 70 -11.52 -12.08 0.95
C GLY A 70 -12.01 -11.74 -0.45
N LEU A 71 -11.17 -11.98 -1.46
CA LEU A 71 -11.51 -11.72 -2.84
C LEU A 71 -12.29 -12.88 -3.44
N PRO A 72 -13.16 -12.60 -4.46
CA PRO A 72 -13.82 -13.66 -5.22
C PRO A 72 -12.81 -14.60 -5.90
N GLU A 73 -13.30 -15.75 -6.35
CA GLU A 73 -12.47 -16.76 -7.01
C GLU A 73 -11.75 -16.23 -8.25
N ASP A 74 -12.37 -15.29 -8.97
CA ASP A 74 -11.75 -14.70 -10.16
C ASP A 74 -10.70 -13.66 -9.85
N GLY A 75 -10.46 -13.35 -8.56
CA GLY A 75 -9.46 -12.39 -8.13
C GLY A 75 -9.75 -10.95 -8.47
N ARG A 76 -11.01 -10.64 -8.80
CA ARG A 76 -11.43 -9.30 -9.18
C ARG A 76 -12.31 -8.67 -8.12
N LEU A 77 -12.20 -7.35 -7.97
CA LEU A 77 -13.05 -6.63 -7.03
C LEU A 77 -14.51 -6.65 -7.48
N THR A 78 -15.39 -6.90 -6.54
CA THR A 78 -16.82 -6.65 -6.73
C THR A 78 -17.09 -5.17 -6.51
N PRO A 79 -18.26 -4.66 -6.98
CA PRO A 79 -18.62 -3.25 -6.71
C PRO A 79 -18.65 -2.95 -5.21
N GLU A 80 -19.12 -3.88 -4.38
CA GLU A 80 -19.19 -3.72 -2.93
C GLU A 80 -17.80 -3.61 -2.30
N LEU A 81 -16.87 -4.46 -2.73
CA LEU A 81 -15.50 -4.42 -2.22
C LEU A 81 -14.78 -3.15 -2.64
N ALA A 82 -14.97 -2.73 -3.91
CA ALA A 82 -14.38 -1.49 -4.39
C ALA A 82 -14.88 -0.29 -3.60
N GLU A 83 -16.19 -0.23 -3.35
CA GLU A 83 -16.78 0.85 -2.54
C GLU A 83 -16.22 0.85 -1.12
N ARG A 84 -16.11 -0.32 -0.50
CA ARG A 84 -15.58 -0.45 0.84
C ARG A 84 -14.12 0.00 0.93
N LEU A 85 -13.31 -0.37 -0.06
CA LEU A 85 -11.92 0.05 -0.13
C LEU A 85 -11.80 1.56 -0.30
N ASN A 86 -12.64 2.15 -1.14
CA ASN A 86 -12.63 3.60 -1.31
C ASN A 86 -13.02 4.32 -0.03
N GLN A 87 -13.93 3.77 0.76
CA GLN A 87 -14.29 4.32 2.06
C GLN A 87 -13.16 4.17 3.08
N ASP A 88 -12.55 2.99 3.13
CA ASP A 88 -11.49 2.70 4.11
C ASP A 88 -10.24 3.52 3.85
N PHE A 89 -9.90 3.78 2.58
CA PHE A 89 -8.73 4.54 2.21
C PHE A 89 -9.04 5.98 1.81
N ASP A 90 -10.29 6.42 1.95
CA ASP A 90 -10.74 7.77 1.57
C ASP A 90 -10.25 8.11 0.16
N SER A 91 -10.59 7.25 -0.80
CA SER A 91 -10.07 7.28 -2.15
C SER A 91 -11.17 6.99 -3.16
N THR A 92 -10.87 7.23 -4.43
CA THR A 92 -11.74 6.86 -5.54
C THR A 92 -11.02 5.95 -6.56
N GLN A 93 -9.86 5.44 -6.17
CA GLN A 93 -8.99 4.68 -7.09
C GLN A 93 -9.41 3.22 -7.30
N PHE A 94 -10.29 2.70 -6.44
CA PHE A 94 -10.69 1.29 -6.50
C PHE A 94 -11.98 1.14 -7.30
N HIS A 95 -11.99 0.19 -8.26
CA HIS A 95 -13.11 -0.02 -9.14
C HIS A 95 -13.41 -1.51 -9.27
N ALA A 96 -14.68 -1.83 -9.52
CA ALA A 96 -15.07 -3.21 -9.79
C ALA A 96 -14.32 -3.75 -11.00
N GLY A 97 -13.92 -5.01 -10.93
CA GLY A 97 -13.19 -5.67 -12.01
C GLY A 97 -11.67 -5.56 -11.92
N GLN A 98 -11.13 -4.76 -11.01
CA GLN A 98 -9.69 -4.70 -10.80
C GLN A 98 -9.20 -6.00 -10.18
N THR A 99 -8.00 -6.44 -10.58
CA THR A 99 -7.33 -7.60 -9.99
C THR A 99 -6.45 -7.17 -8.83
N THR A 100 -5.97 -8.15 -8.04
CA THR A 100 -4.99 -7.86 -6.99
C THR A 100 -3.72 -7.27 -7.57
N ALA A 101 -3.32 -7.69 -8.78
CA ALA A 101 -2.15 -7.13 -9.45
C ALA A 101 -2.36 -5.65 -9.78
N ASP A 102 -3.55 -5.28 -10.25
CA ASP A 102 -3.88 -3.89 -10.55
C ASP A 102 -3.80 -3.03 -9.29
N ILE A 103 -4.35 -3.52 -8.18
CA ILE A 103 -4.35 -2.81 -6.91
C ILE A 103 -2.92 -2.66 -6.40
N PHE A 104 -2.12 -3.72 -6.48
CA PHE A 104 -0.73 -3.71 -6.07
C PHE A 104 0.06 -2.64 -6.83
N GLN A 105 -0.17 -2.50 -8.13
CA GLN A 105 0.50 -1.51 -8.97
C GLN A 105 0.07 -0.08 -8.65
N LEU A 106 -1.16 0.11 -8.19
CA LEU A 106 -1.73 1.42 -7.90
C LEU A 106 -1.58 1.84 -6.43
N PHE A 107 -1.10 0.94 -5.57
CA PHE A 107 -0.98 1.19 -4.14
C PHE A 107 0.01 2.33 -3.88
N THR A 108 -0.47 3.40 -3.26
CA THR A 108 0.32 4.62 -3.09
C THR A 108 1.05 4.65 -1.76
N VAL A 109 1.99 5.59 -1.63
CA VAL A 109 2.66 5.88 -0.35
C VAL A 109 1.63 6.24 0.71
N HIS A 110 0.62 7.04 0.35
CA HIS A 110 -0.45 7.42 1.27
C HIS A 110 -1.24 6.20 1.74
N ASN A 111 -1.58 5.29 0.83
CA ASN A 111 -2.28 4.05 1.18
C ASN A 111 -1.47 3.21 2.18
N LEU A 112 -0.16 3.11 1.96
CA LEU A 112 0.73 2.37 2.86
C LEU A 112 0.77 3.04 4.24
N ALA A 113 0.83 4.36 4.29
CA ALA A 113 0.80 5.10 5.54
C ALA A 113 -0.51 4.86 6.30
N GLN A 114 -1.63 4.77 5.58
CA GLN A 114 -2.93 4.49 6.17
C GLN A 114 -2.96 3.09 6.81
N VAL A 115 -2.37 2.10 6.16
CA VAL A 115 -2.26 0.74 6.71
C VAL A 115 -1.41 0.75 7.99
N ILE A 116 -0.28 1.45 7.95
CA ILE A 116 0.59 1.58 9.13
C ILE A 116 -0.17 2.22 10.30
N GLN A 117 -0.87 3.30 10.03
CA GLN A 117 -1.63 4.00 11.07
C GLN A 117 -2.69 3.11 11.70
N LYS A 118 -3.40 2.34 10.89
CA LYS A 118 -4.40 1.39 11.36
C LYS A 118 -3.78 0.35 12.29
N LYS A 119 -2.60 -0.15 11.95
CA LYS A 119 -1.89 -1.14 12.76
C LYS A 119 -1.39 -0.56 14.07
N MET A 120 -1.07 0.71 14.10
CA MET A 120 -0.57 1.40 15.30
C MET A 120 -1.69 1.78 16.26
N ALA A 121 -2.92 1.82 15.76
CA ALA A 121 -4.08 2.22 16.56
C ALA A 121 -4.51 1.14 17.56
#